data_ef370c7e0c941b7e0fb326d605e2413b
#
_entry.id   ef370c7e0c941b7e0fb326d605e2413b
#
_cell.length_a   1.000
_cell.length_b   1.000
_cell.length_c   1.000
_cell.angle_alpha   90.00
_cell.angle_beta   90.00
_cell.angle_gamma   90.00
#
_symmetry.space_group_name_H-M   'P 1'
#
loop_
_entity.id
_entity.type
_entity.pdbx_description
1 polymer ?
#
loop_
_entity_poly.entity_id
_entity_poly.type
_entity_poly.pdbx_seq_one_letter_code
_entity_poly.pdbx_strand_id
1 'polypeptide(L)'
;HLLTDLEGRLIIGFGDGGPGLLRDPDGHGRNRATLLGTLLRILPAPDSESAYVIPPDNPFVGMEASGVRPEILVSGLRNPWRFDLDPVTGDLWIADVGYQLIEEINRLPADEVESGADFGWAAMEGSVEFNGPEPDGHVRPVHEYRHDGIGTRCSVIGGVVVRGGSLPGLEGAYLFSDFCDGTIRALVSDGEGGWNALDLDATVDLPVSFALSQDGTVYVLSLAGGVYRLDPT
;
A
#
# COMPACT_ATOMS: atom_id res chain seq x y z
N HIS A 1 -0.46 -5.58 -7.27
CA HIS A 1 -1.78 -5.82 -6.67
C HIS A 1 -2.88 -5.11 -7.46
N LEU A 2 -4.12 -5.60 -7.36
CA LEU A 2 -5.33 -5.02 -7.95
C LEU A 2 -6.40 -4.91 -6.87
N LEU A 3 -7.13 -3.80 -6.86
CA LEU A 3 -8.26 -3.55 -5.99
C LEU A 3 -9.39 -2.93 -6.82
N THR A 4 -10.62 -3.28 -6.53
CA THR A 4 -11.82 -2.62 -7.11
C THR A 4 -12.48 -1.80 -6.02
N ASP A 5 -12.69 -0.51 -6.27
CA ASP A 5 -13.44 0.35 -5.36
C ASP A 5 -14.97 0.17 -5.49
N LEU A 6 -15.72 0.89 -4.68
CA LEU A 6 -17.18 0.78 -4.63
C LEU A 6 -17.89 1.27 -5.91
N GLU A 7 -17.23 2.10 -6.72
CA GLU A 7 -17.70 2.60 -7.99
C GLU A 7 -17.29 1.71 -9.19
N GLY A 8 -16.62 0.59 -8.92
CA GLY A 8 -16.14 -0.36 -9.94
C GLY A 8 -14.89 0.09 -10.68
N ARG A 9 -14.19 1.11 -10.18
CA ARG A 9 -12.89 1.53 -10.71
C ARG A 9 -11.81 0.57 -10.23
N LEU A 10 -10.81 0.28 -11.07
CA LEU A 10 -9.63 -0.50 -10.70
C LEU A 10 -8.54 0.41 -10.18
N ILE A 11 -8.01 0.07 -9.01
CA ILE A 11 -6.75 0.60 -8.49
C ILE A 11 -5.67 -0.45 -8.75
N ILE A 12 -4.57 -0.05 -9.39
CA ILE A 12 -3.52 -0.94 -9.87
C ILE A 12 -2.17 -0.44 -9.38
N GLY A 13 -1.44 -1.25 -8.60
CA GLY A 13 -0.11 -0.90 -8.11
C GLY A 13 0.99 -1.34 -9.07
N PHE A 14 1.90 -0.40 -9.36
CA PHE A 14 3.14 -0.63 -10.08
C PHE A 14 4.33 -0.19 -9.23
N GLY A 15 5.32 -1.07 -9.11
CA GLY A 15 6.62 -0.70 -8.54
C GLY A 15 7.41 0.25 -9.43
N ASP A 16 8.53 0.76 -8.93
CA ASP A 16 9.41 1.70 -9.63
C ASP A 16 10.13 1.11 -10.86
N GLY A 17 10.00 -0.20 -11.10
CA GLY A 17 10.63 -0.91 -12.22
C GLY A 17 12.14 -1.05 -12.08
N GLY A 18 12.71 -0.65 -10.95
CA GLY A 18 14.13 -0.78 -10.68
C GLY A 18 14.59 -2.24 -10.60
N PRO A 19 15.83 -2.55 -10.99
CA PRO A 19 16.38 -3.90 -10.92
C PRO A 19 16.76 -4.30 -9.49
N GLY A 20 15.91 -4.12 -8.52
CA GLY A 20 15.99 -4.59 -7.13
C GLY A 20 17.27 -4.23 -6.33
N LEU A 21 18.40 -4.07 -7.00
CA LEU A 21 19.72 -3.76 -6.44
C LEU A 21 20.16 -2.30 -6.66
N LEU A 22 19.35 -1.50 -7.34
CA LEU A 22 19.63 -0.09 -7.63
C LEU A 22 18.54 0.82 -7.05
N ARG A 23 18.96 1.99 -6.60
CA ARG A 23 18.14 2.99 -5.92
C ARG A 23 17.34 3.85 -6.91
N ASP A 24 16.38 3.27 -7.63
CA ASP A 24 15.61 3.98 -8.66
C ASP A 24 16.49 4.82 -9.59
N PRO A 25 17.38 4.17 -10.37
CA PRO A 25 18.40 4.91 -11.15
C PRO A 25 17.81 5.81 -12.22
N ASP A 26 16.59 5.52 -12.65
CA ASP A 26 15.88 6.25 -13.71
C ASP A 26 14.88 7.28 -13.13
N GLY A 27 14.76 7.35 -11.79
CA GLY A 27 13.89 8.31 -11.09
C GLY A 27 12.40 8.06 -11.33
N HIS A 28 12.00 6.80 -11.51
CA HIS A 28 10.61 6.46 -11.84
C HIS A 28 9.64 6.67 -10.67
N GLY A 29 10.08 6.49 -9.44
CA GLY A 29 9.20 6.56 -8.27
C GLY A 29 8.37 7.84 -8.20
N ARG A 30 8.95 8.98 -8.62
CA ARG A 30 8.30 10.31 -8.62
C ARG A 30 8.12 10.91 -10.02
N ASN A 31 8.43 10.15 -11.07
CA ASN A 31 8.28 10.61 -12.45
C ASN A 31 6.87 10.34 -12.98
N ARG A 32 5.96 11.29 -12.83
CA ARG A 32 4.56 11.20 -13.26
C ARG A 32 4.36 11.14 -14.80
N ALA A 33 5.43 11.15 -15.60
CA ALA A 33 5.36 10.87 -17.03
C ALA A 33 5.36 9.36 -17.33
N THR A 34 5.63 8.50 -16.33
CA THR A 34 5.55 7.05 -16.41
C THR A 34 4.47 6.53 -15.46
N LEU A 35 4.12 5.25 -15.59
CA LEU A 35 3.17 4.59 -14.69
C LEU A 35 3.88 3.83 -13.56
N LEU A 36 5.21 3.92 -13.48
CA LEU A 36 6.03 3.20 -12.50
C LEU A 36 6.09 3.97 -11.17
N GLY A 37 6.20 3.23 -10.06
CA GLY A 37 6.21 3.79 -8.71
C GLY A 37 4.89 4.45 -8.29
N THR A 38 3.76 3.91 -8.75
CA THR A 38 2.45 4.55 -8.60
C THR A 38 1.34 3.56 -8.24
N LEU A 39 0.24 4.10 -7.70
CA LEU A 39 -1.07 3.47 -7.87
C LEU A 39 -1.82 4.22 -8.98
N LEU A 40 -2.37 3.48 -9.91
CA LEU A 40 -3.24 3.96 -10.96
C LEU A 40 -4.70 3.77 -10.59
N ARG A 41 -5.59 4.65 -11.09
CA ARG A 41 -7.04 4.45 -11.00
C ARG A 41 -7.66 4.61 -12.38
N ILE A 42 -8.34 3.56 -12.85
CA ILE A 42 -9.02 3.52 -14.15
C ILE A 42 -10.42 2.92 -14.00
N LEU A 43 -11.32 3.26 -14.90
CA LEU A 43 -12.62 2.62 -15.02
C LEU A 43 -12.60 1.68 -16.24
N PRO A 44 -12.76 0.35 -16.04
CA PRO A 44 -12.82 -0.60 -17.15
C PRO A 44 -13.98 -0.29 -18.12
N ALA A 45 -13.70 -0.28 -19.39
CA ALA A 45 -14.69 -0.03 -20.45
C ALA A 45 -14.39 -0.96 -21.65
N PRO A 46 -14.63 -2.28 -21.50
CA PRO A 46 -14.19 -3.30 -22.47
C PRO A 46 -14.77 -3.12 -23.87
N ASP A 47 -15.93 -2.46 -23.97
CA ASP A 47 -16.60 -2.19 -25.25
C ASP A 47 -16.16 -0.86 -25.90
N SER A 48 -15.26 -0.10 -25.27
CA SER A 48 -14.70 1.13 -25.82
C SER A 48 -13.38 0.87 -26.57
N GLU A 49 -13.00 1.81 -27.47
CA GLU A 49 -11.73 1.69 -28.22
C GLU A 49 -10.49 1.59 -27.33
N SER A 50 -10.51 2.25 -26.16
CA SER A 50 -9.39 2.29 -25.24
C SER A 50 -9.42 1.22 -24.14
N ALA A 51 -10.46 0.37 -24.09
CA ALA A 51 -10.68 -0.64 -23.06
C ALA A 51 -10.84 -0.13 -21.62
N TYR A 52 -10.53 1.13 -21.35
CA TYR A 52 -10.77 1.81 -20.07
C TYR A 52 -10.99 3.32 -20.29
N VAL A 53 -11.52 3.96 -19.27
CA VAL A 53 -11.72 5.42 -19.20
C VAL A 53 -10.99 5.95 -17.96
N ILE A 54 -10.42 7.14 -18.07
CA ILE A 54 -9.86 7.85 -16.92
C ILE A 54 -11.02 8.48 -16.12
N PRO A 55 -11.14 8.18 -14.82
CA PRO A 55 -12.11 8.86 -13.97
C PRO A 55 -11.85 10.36 -13.95
N PRO A 56 -12.89 11.21 -14.08
CA PRO A 56 -12.71 12.66 -14.18
C PRO A 56 -12.22 13.31 -12.88
N ASP A 57 -12.32 12.59 -11.77
CA ASP A 57 -11.86 12.93 -10.44
C ASP A 57 -10.43 12.41 -10.14
N ASN A 58 -9.72 11.86 -11.14
CA ASN A 58 -8.31 11.56 -10.98
C ASN A 58 -7.51 12.86 -10.83
N PRO A 59 -6.52 12.91 -9.92
CA PRO A 59 -5.86 14.17 -9.53
C PRO A 59 -5.12 14.87 -10.66
N PHE A 60 -4.70 14.13 -11.70
CA PHE A 60 -3.86 14.67 -12.79
C PHE A 60 -4.61 14.83 -14.12
N VAL A 61 -5.94 14.70 -14.12
CA VAL A 61 -6.76 14.99 -15.32
C VAL A 61 -6.59 16.45 -15.71
N GLY A 62 -6.36 16.69 -17.01
CA GLY A 62 -6.09 18.04 -17.56
C GLY A 62 -4.62 18.45 -17.50
N MET A 63 -3.71 17.62 -16.99
CA MET A 63 -2.28 17.89 -16.93
C MET A 63 -1.46 17.17 -18.02
N GLU A 64 -2.11 16.50 -18.96
CA GLU A 64 -1.50 15.68 -20.02
C GLU A 64 -0.56 16.48 -20.91
N ALA A 65 -0.88 17.77 -21.15
CA ALA A 65 -0.01 18.69 -21.92
C ALA A 65 1.37 18.91 -21.28
N SER A 66 1.49 18.65 -19.95
CA SER A 66 2.74 18.69 -19.21
C SER A 66 3.46 17.33 -19.18
N GLY A 67 2.94 16.32 -19.89
CA GLY A 67 3.46 14.96 -19.92
C GLY A 67 3.07 14.09 -18.72
N VAL A 68 2.21 14.58 -17.84
CA VAL A 68 1.73 13.82 -16.67
C VAL A 68 0.68 12.81 -17.09
N ARG A 69 0.77 11.60 -16.56
CA ARG A 69 -0.17 10.51 -16.84
C ARG A 69 -1.45 10.65 -15.99
N PRO A 70 -2.62 10.82 -16.63
CA PRO A 70 -3.89 11.03 -15.91
C PRO A 70 -4.41 9.78 -15.21
N GLU A 71 -3.86 8.60 -15.50
CA GLU A 71 -4.18 7.35 -14.80
C GLU A 71 -3.70 7.35 -13.36
N ILE A 72 -2.67 8.16 -13.03
CA ILE A 72 -2.03 8.14 -11.72
C ILE A 72 -2.99 8.67 -10.65
N LEU A 73 -3.11 7.91 -9.55
CA LEU A 73 -3.80 8.31 -8.33
C LEU A 73 -2.79 8.87 -7.31
N VAL A 74 -1.71 8.13 -7.08
CA VAL A 74 -0.61 8.51 -6.18
C VAL A 74 0.74 8.09 -6.78
N SER A 75 1.83 8.72 -6.33
CA SER A 75 3.19 8.47 -6.82
C SER A 75 4.19 8.42 -5.65
N GLY A 76 5.45 8.18 -5.92
CA GLY A 76 6.50 8.14 -4.90
C GLY A 76 6.55 6.81 -4.14
N LEU A 77 6.14 5.72 -4.77
CA LEU A 77 6.16 4.37 -4.23
C LEU A 77 7.32 3.57 -4.83
N ARG A 78 7.90 2.67 -4.03
CA ARG A 78 8.92 1.75 -4.51
C ARG A 78 8.33 0.45 -5.04
N ASN A 79 7.62 -0.27 -4.22
CA ASN A 79 7.00 -1.55 -4.53
C ASN A 79 5.73 -1.74 -3.70
N PRO A 80 4.63 -1.08 -4.06
CA PRO A 80 3.35 -1.18 -3.35
C PRO A 80 2.80 -2.60 -3.47
N TRP A 81 3.29 -3.46 -2.57
CA TRP A 81 3.02 -4.91 -2.61
C TRP A 81 1.55 -5.21 -2.41
N ARG A 82 0.96 -4.56 -1.40
CA ARG A 82 -0.45 -4.65 -1.09
C ARG A 82 -1.00 -3.30 -0.68
N PHE A 83 -2.24 -3.06 -1.05
CA PHE A 83 -3.01 -1.91 -0.60
C PHE A 83 -4.46 -2.32 -0.43
N ASP A 84 -5.16 -1.59 0.40
CA ASP A 84 -6.58 -1.81 0.70
C ASP A 84 -7.31 -0.48 0.81
N LEU A 85 -8.58 -0.48 0.45
CA LEU A 85 -9.47 0.65 0.63
C LEU A 85 -10.49 0.27 1.69
N ASP A 86 -10.42 0.93 2.83
CA ASP A 86 -11.35 0.68 3.92
C ASP A 86 -12.80 0.96 3.47
N PRO A 87 -13.68 -0.05 3.40
CA PRO A 87 -15.03 0.12 2.88
C PRO A 87 -15.93 0.98 3.78
N VAL A 88 -15.50 1.29 5.02
CA VAL A 88 -16.27 2.08 5.98
C VAL A 88 -15.82 3.53 6.01
N THR A 89 -14.50 3.78 6.04
CA THR A 89 -13.97 5.15 6.10
C THR A 89 -13.58 5.71 4.73
N GLY A 90 -13.28 4.85 3.76
CA GLY A 90 -12.75 5.24 2.46
C GLY A 90 -11.24 5.50 2.46
N ASP A 91 -10.56 5.24 3.57
CA ASP A 91 -9.11 5.45 3.68
C ASP A 91 -8.35 4.44 2.82
N LEU A 92 -7.33 4.93 2.11
CA LEU A 92 -6.43 4.09 1.34
C LEU A 92 -5.20 3.72 2.19
N TRP A 93 -4.95 2.42 2.34
CA TRP A 93 -3.81 1.86 3.03
C TRP A 93 -2.86 1.21 2.03
N ILE A 94 -1.55 1.45 2.17
CA ILE A 94 -0.53 0.93 1.25
C ILE A 94 0.64 0.37 2.06
N ALA A 95 0.96 -0.91 1.86
CA ALA A 95 2.21 -1.49 2.32
C ALA A 95 3.21 -1.40 1.16
N ASP A 96 4.22 -0.57 1.33
CA ASP A 96 5.26 -0.33 0.33
C ASP A 96 6.58 -0.94 0.79
N VAL A 97 7.07 -1.91 0.01
CA VAL A 97 8.31 -2.63 0.34
C VAL A 97 9.50 -1.73 0.08
N GLY A 98 10.25 -1.47 1.13
CA GLY A 98 11.44 -0.65 1.11
C GLY A 98 12.63 -1.27 0.36
N TYR A 99 13.72 -0.51 0.25
CA TYR A 99 14.90 -0.97 -0.48
C TYR A 99 15.85 -1.77 0.41
N GLN A 100 16.37 -1.18 1.47
CA GLN A 100 17.36 -1.81 2.36
C GLN A 100 17.27 -1.38 3.82
N LEU A 101 16.56 -0.31 4.13
CA LEU A 101 16.58 0.30 5.45
C LEU A 101 15.26 0.18 6.18
N ILE A 102 14.17 0.52 5.50
CA ILE A 102 12.86 0.77 6.09
C ILE A 102 11.77 0.09 5.27
N GLU A 103 10.91 -0.65 5.94
CA GLU A 103 9.60 -1.07 5.44
C GLU A 103 8.54 -0.09 5.93
N GLU A 104 7.53 0.21 5.12
CA GLU A 104 6.59 1.26 5.45
C GLU A 104 5.13 0.90 5.16
N ILE A 105 4.24 1.43 6.01
CA ILE A 105 2.81 1.41 5.79
C ILE A 105 2.33 2.86 5.71
N ASN A 106 1.75 3.19 4.58
CA ASN A 106 1.20 4.50 4.25
C ASN A 106 -0.32 4.48 4.39
N ARG A 107 -0.91 5.61 4.76
CA ARG A 107 -2.36 5.81 4.80
C ARG A 107 -2.70 7.19 4.25
N LEU A 108 -3.70 7.22 3.38
CA LEU A 108 -4.39 8.45 3.00
C LEU A 108 -5.80 8.45 3.56
N PRO A 109 -6.20 9.47 4.31
CA PRO A 109 -7.60 9.71 4.63
C PRO A 109 -8.47 9.81 3.37
N ALA A 110 -9.74 9.44 3.46
CA ALA A 110 -10.65 9.40 2.32
C ALA A 110 -10.70 10.71 1.51
N ASP A 111 -10.65 11.85 2.20
CA ASP A 111 -10.67 13.19 1.59
C ASP A 111 -9.33 13.59 0.95
N GLU A 112 -8.28 12.81 1.16
CA GLU A 112 -6.95 13.01 0.57
C GLU A 112 -6.61 12.00 -0.54
N VAL A 113 -7.41 10.96 -0.75
CA VAL A 113 -7.15 9.91 -1.76
C VAL A 113 -7.01 10.50 -3.16
N GLU A 114 -7.74 11.57 -3.47
CA GLU A 114 -7.72 12.25 -4.77
C GLU A 114 -6.75 13.45 -4.81
N SER A 115 -5.87 13.61 -3.81
CA SER A 115 -4.93 14.73 -3.75
C SER A 115 -3.76 14.63 -4.74
N GLY A 116 -3.49 13.42 -5.26
CA GLY A 116 -2.29 13.14 -6.04
C GLY A 116 -1.04 13.02 -5.18
N ALA A 117 -1.18 12.44 -4.00
CA ALA A 117 -0.14 12.31 -2.99
C ALA A 117 1.18 11.75 -3.53
N ASP A 118 2.28 12.21 -2.95
CA ASP A 118 3.64 11.75 -3.19
C ASP A 118 4.19 11.11 -1.90
N PHE A 119 4.58 9.84 -1.95
CA PHE A 119 5.11 9.10 -0.80
C PHE A 119 6.65 9.16 -0.68
N GLY A 120 7.31 9.91 -1.58
CA GLY A 120 8.70 10.33 -1.41
C GLY A 120 9.77 9.44 -2.02
N TRP A 121 9.49 8.19 -2.42
CA TRP A 121 10.50 7.33 -3.04
C TRP A 121 10.97 7.90 -4.40
N ALA A 122 12.29 7.97 -4.70
CA ALA A 122 13.43 7.45 -3.93
C ALA A 122 14.18 8.53 -3.16
N ALA A 123 13.63 9.75 -3.00
CA ALA A 123 14.27 10.76 -2.14
C ALA A 123 14.24 10.29 -0.69
N MET A 124 13.14 9.68 -0.28
CA MET A 124 12.95 9.10 1.06
C MET A 124 12.87 7.58 0.99
N GLU A 125 13.27 6.90 2.07
CA GLU A 125 12.92 5.53 2.41
C GLU A 125 12.35 5.56 3.84
N GLY A 126 11.04 5.44 3.96
CA GLY A 126 10.33 5.77 5.19
C GLY A 126 10.51 7.25 5.58
N SER A 127 10.87 7.48 6.83
CA SER A 127 11.18 8.83 7.35
C SER A 127 12.64 9.26 7.13
N VAL A 128 13.46 8.46 6.43
CA VAL A 128 14.90 8.68 6.23
C VAL A 128 15.19 9.26 4.86
N GLU A 129 15.96 10.37 4.80
CA GLU A 129 16.52 10.86 3.53
C GLU A 129 17.45 9.79 2.92
N PHE A 130 17.18 9.42 1.68
CA PHE A 130 17.86 8.31 1.04
C PHE A 130 18.61 8.70 -0.24
N ASN A 131 17.93 9.19 -1.27
CA ASN A 131 18.54 9.59 -2.54
C ASN A 131 18.22 11.05 -2.89
N GLY A 132 18.18 11.90 -1.90
CA GLY A 132 17.90 13.32 -2.03
C GLY A 132 17.28 13.89 -0.76
N PRO A 133 17.03 15.20 -0.73
CA PRO A 133 16.34 15.82 0.39
C PRO A 133 14.85 15.44 0.39
N GLU A 134 14.25 15.53 1.57
CA GLU A 134 12.80 15.35 1.75
C GLU A 134 12.02 16.27 0.81
N PRO A 135 11.10 15.72 -0.01
CA PRO A 135 10.29 16.53 -0.91
C PRO A 135 9.23 17.33 -0.14
N ASP A 136 8.98 18.55 -0.56
CA ASP A 136 7.93 19.38 0.00
C ASP A 136 6.56 18.71 -0.15
N GLY A 137 5.83 18.56 0.96
CA GLY A 137 4.46 18.06 0.98
C GLY A 137 4.31 16.56 0.69
N HIS A 138 5.40 15.76 0.77
CA HIS A 138 5.26 14.31 0.69
C HIS A 138 4.55 13.76 1.92
N VAL A 139 3.83 12.66 1.73
CA VAL A 139 3.12 11.96 2.80
C VAL A 139 4.07 11.00 3.49
N ARG A 140 4.24 11.18 4.80
CA ARG A 140 5.05 10.26 5.61
C ARG A 140 4.26 9.01 5.98
N PRO A 141 4.94 7.85 6.14
CA PRO A 141 4.28 6.62 6.58
C PRO A 141 3.64 6.80 7.97
N VAL A 142 2.50 6.14 8.19
CA VAL A 142 1.87 6.07 9.51
C VAL A 142 2.53 5.03 10.41
N HIS A 143 3.27 4.09 9.82
CA HIS A 143 4.10 3.12 10.52
C HIS A 143 5.29 2.72 9.65
N GLU A 144 6.43 2.58 10.29
CA GLU A 144 7.65 2.10 9.66
C GLU A 144 8.44 1.19 10.60
N TYR A 145 9.24 0.30 10.03
CA TYR A 145 10.17 -0.50 10.79
C TYR A 145 11.44 -0.80 9.99
N ARG A 146 12.55 -1.00 10.70
CA ARG A 146 13.84 -1.26 10.08
C ARG A 146 14.00 -2.72 9.66
N HIS A 147 14.79 -2.94 8.63
CA HIS A 147 15.40 -4.24 8.38
C HIS A 147 16.34 -4.59 9.53
N ASP A 148 16.08 -5.69 10.23
CA ASP A 148 16.88 -6.12 11.40
C ASP A 148 18.03 -7.06 11.00
N GLY A 149 18.40 -7.09 9.72
CA GLY A 149 19.42 -7.97 9.16
C GLY A 149 18.86 -9.22 8.47
N ILE A 150 19.74 -10.11 8.04
CA ILE A 150 19.36 -11.30 7.28
C ILE A 150 18.50 -12.23 8.15
N GLY A 151 17.23 -12.40 7.79
CA GLY A 151 16.36 -13.44 8.30
C GLY A 151 15.35 -13.04 9.39
N THR A 152 15.23 -11.76 9.74
CA THR A 152 14.26 -11.32 10.75
C THR A 152 13.15 -10.44 10.15
N ARG A 153 13.49 -9.31 9.52
CA ARG A 153 12.51 -8.42 8.87
C ARG A 153 13.07 -7.96 7.54
N CYS A 154 12.31 -8.13 6.46
CA CYS A 154 12.85 -7.95 5.12
C CYS A 154 11.88 -7.42 4.08
N SER A 155 10.58 -7.55 4.30
CA SER A 155 9.59 -7.15 3.29
C SER A 155 8.20 -7.07 3.93
N VAL A 156 7.62 -5.89 3.99
CA VAL A 156 6.27 -5.71 4.49
C VAL A 156 5.26 -6.43 3.61
N ILE A 157 4.39 -7.19 4.24
CA ILE A 157 3.22 -7.80 3.61
C ILE A 157 1.99 -7.10 4.18
N GLY A 158 1.42 -6.25 3.40
CA GLY A 158 0.11 -5.69 3.70
C GLY A 158 -0.99 -6.64 3.29
N GLY A 159 -2.13 -6.28 3.49
CA GLY A 159 -2.95 -6.30 4.61
C GLY A 159 -4.35 -5.93 4.19
N VAL A 160 -5.19 -5.96 5.16
CA VAL A 160 -6.59 -5.59 5.06
C VAL A 160 -7.00 -4.81 6.30
N VAL A 161 -7.99 -3.92 6.16
CA VAL A 161 -8.66 -3.32 7.31
C VAL A 161 -9.71 -4.28 7.84
N VAL A 162 -9.64 -4.63 9.12
CA VAL A 162 -10.61 -5.54 9.76
C VAL A 162 -11.98 -4.89 9.81
N ARG A 163 -12.96 -5.54 9.17
CA ARG A 163 -14.37 -5.14 9.18
C ARG A 163 -15.27 -6.37 9.29
N GLY A 164 -16.46 -6.18 9.82
CA GLY A 164 -17.48 -7.24 9.88
C GLY A 164 -17.44 -8.15 11.11
N GLY A 165 -16.64 -7.81 12.12
CA GLY A 165 -16.76 -8.38 13.47
C GLY A 165 -16.19 -9.78 13.70
N SER A 166 -15.46 -10.37 12.74
CA SER A 166 -14.79 -11.67 12.95
C SER A 166 -13.66 -11.60 13.99
N LEU A 167 -13.04 -10.43 14.13
CA LEU A 167 -12.02 -10.10 15.13
C LEU A 167 -12.48 -8.86 15.92
N PRO A 168 -13.41 -8.98 16.87
CA PRO A 168 -14.12 -7.83 17.47
C PRO A 168 -13.20 -6.82 18.16
N GLY A 169 -12.09 -7.29 18.73
CA GLY A 169 -11.08 -6.44 19.38
C GLY A 169 -10.20 -5.64 18.40
N LEU A 170 -10.30 -5.92 17.10
CA LEU A 170 -9.47 -5.33 16.05
C LEU A 170 -10.31 -4.59 14.98
N GLU A 171 -11.58 -4.34 15.24
CA GLU A 171 -12.44 -3.62 14.30
C GLU A 171 -11.82 -2.26 13.92
N GLY A 172 -11.59 -2.02 12.63
CA GLY A 172 -10.93 -0.83 12.11
C GLY A 172 -9.40 -0.87 12.12
N ALA A 173 -8.78 -1.90 12.65
CA ALA A 173 -7.34 -2.07 12.60
C ALA A 173 -6.87 -2.51 11.20
N TYR A 174 -5.69 -2.06 10.77
CA TYR A 174 -5.03 -2.56 9.57
C TYR A 174 -4.09 -3.71 9.91
N LEU A 175 -4.34 -4.89 9.35
CA LEU A 175 -3.50 -6.07 9.55
C LEU A 175 -2.35 -6.09 8.55
N PHE A 176 -1.17 -6.49 9.01
CA PHE A 176 0.02 -6.66 8.19
C PHE A 176 0.95 -7.73 8.76
N SER A 177 1.96 -8.09 8.02
CA SER A 177 3.03 -9.01 8.43
C SER A 177 4.33 -8.62 7.76
N ASP A 178 5.40 -9.34 8.04
CA ASP A 178 6.65 -9.32 7.28
C ASP A 178 6.92 -10.72 6.69
N PHE A 179 7.40 -10.76 5.46
CA PHE A 179 7.66 -12.01 4.75
C PHE A 179 8.67 -12.91 5.46
N CYS A 180 9.65 -12.32 6.15
CA CYS A 180 10.74 -13.07 6.80
C CYS A 180 10.41 -13.52 8.22
N ASP A 181 9.74 -12.68 9.02
CA ASP A 181 9.44 -13.03 10.42
C ASP A 181 8.06 -13.68 10.58
N GLY A 182 7.14 -13.44 9.66
CA GLY A 182 5.82 -14.07 9.62
C GLY A 182 4.86 -13.67 10.71
N THR A 183 5.24 -12.80 11.66
CA THR A 183 4.37 -12.36 12.76
C THR A 183 3.22 -11.53 12.21
N ILE A 184 2.00 -11.89 12.59
CA ILE A 184 0.82 -11.12 12.24
C ILE A 184 0.68 -9.94 13.20
N ARG A 185 0.53 -8.75 12.65
CA ARG A 185 0.45 -7.48 13.40
C ARG A 185 -0.79 -6.69 13.03
N ALA A 186 -1.20 -5.84 13.93
CA ALA A 186 -2.29 -4.90 13.72
C ALA A 186 -1.85 -3.47 14.01
N LEU A 187 -2.15 -2.53 13.13
CA LEU A 187 -2.10 -1.12 13.43
C LEU A 187 -3.47 -0.70 13.97
N VAL A 188 -3.49 -0.22 15.20
CA VAL A 188 -4.69 0.29 15.87
C VAL A 188 -4.53 1.78 16.12
N SER A 189 -5.60 2.55 15.92
CA SER A 189 -5.59 3.99 16.22
C SER A 189 -5.37 4.22 17.72
N ASP A 190 -4.53 5.21 18.05
CA ASP A 190 -4.35 5.66 19.43
C ASP A 190 -5.45 6.65 19.91
N GLY A 191 -6.35 7.04 18.99
CA GLY A 191 -7.41 8.02 19.25
C GLY A 191 -6.95 9.47 19.21
N GLU A 192 -5.66 9.75 19.00
CA GLU A 192 -5.06 11.08 18.94
C GLU A 192 -4.52 11.41 17.52
N GLY A 193 -4.81 10.54 16.56
CA GLY A 193 -4.37 10.65 15.14
C GLY A 193 -3.14 9.82 14.80
N GLY A 194 -2.56 9.12 15.76
CA GLY A 194 -1.46 8.17 15.56
C GLY A 194 -1.91 6.72 15.51
N TRP A 195 -0.95 5.83 15.27
CA TRP A 195 -1.16 4.39 15.12
C TRP A 195 -0.15 3.60 15.93
N ASN A 196 -0.62 2.62 16.68
CA ASN A 196 0.20 1.70 17.46
C ASN A 196 0.22 0.33 16.79
N ALA A 197 1.41 -0.23 16.62
CA ALA A 197 1.57 -1.61 16.15
C ALA A 197 1.47 -2.58 17.33
N LEU A 198 0.61 -3.58 17.18
CA LEU A 198 0.43 -4.67 18.13
C LEU A 198 0.85 -5.97 17.45
N ASP A 199 1.75 -6.74 18.08
CA ASP A 199 2.01 -8.12 17.69
C ASP A 199 0.82 -8.98 18.16
N LEU A 200 0.23 -9.72 17.24
CA LEU A 200 -0.78 -10.72 17.57
C LEU A 200 -0.07 -12.05 17.84
N ASP A 201 -0.60 -12.88 18.75
CA ASP A 201 -0.04 -14.20 19.06
C ASP A 201 -0.26 -15.20 17.91
N ALA A 202 0.10 -14.78 16.69
CA ALA A 202 -0.07 -15.55 15.47
C ALA A 202 1.12 -15.35 14.54
N THR A 203 1.62 -16.45 13.98
CA THR A 203 2.72 -16.44 13.00
C THR A 203 2.35 -17.33 11.82
N VAL A 204 2.62 -16.86 10.61
CA VAL A 204 2.47 -17.61 9.37
C VAL A 204 3.81 -17.63 8.65
N ASP A 205 4.29 -18.82 8.29
CA ASP A 205 5.54 -18.96 7.56
C ASP A 205 5.39 -18.38 6.14
N LEU A 206 6.32 -17.51 5.71
CA LEU A 206 6.36 -16.85 4.41
C LEU A 206 4.99 -16.27 3.96
N PRO A 207 4.38 -15.37 4.74
CA PRO A 207 3.11 -14.76 4.36
C PRO A 207 3.29 -13.91 3.09
N VAL A 208 2.30 -13.92 2.20
CA VAL A 208 2.37 -13.17 0.92
C VAL A 208 1.13 -12.31 0.67
N SER A 209 0.05 -12.55 1.41
CA SER A 209 -1.22 -11.87 1.16
C SER A 209 -2.17 -12.02 2.33
N PHE A 210 -3.04 -11.03 2.46
CA PHE A 210 -4.24 -11.08 3.27
C PHE A 210 -5.48 -11.03 2.38
N ALA A 211 -6.59 -11.56 2.88
CA ALA A 211 -7.89 -11.45 2.25
C ALA A 211 -8.98 -11.34 3.31
N LEU A 212 -9.98 -10.52 3.02
CA LEU A 212 -11.19 -10.39 3.82
C LEU A 212 -12.35 -11.00 3.03
N SER A 213 -13.06 -11.96 3.63
CA SER A 213 -14.28 -12.50 3.04
C SER A 213 -15.48 -11.60 3.30
N GLN A 214 -16.60 -11.86 2.60
CA GLN A 214 -17.81 -11.04 2.73
C GLN A 214 -18.42 -11.04 4.15
N ASP A 215 -18.17 -12.09 4.94
CA ASP A 215 -18.61 -12.18 6.33
C ASP A 215 -17.59 -11.59 7.33
N GLY A 216 -16.54 -10.93 6.83
CA GLY A 216 -15.50 -10.31 7.65
C GLY A 216 -14.41 -11.26 8.15
N THR A 217 -14.43 -12.54 7.72
CA THR A 217 -13.36 -13.47 8.09
C THR A 217 -12.05 -13.13 7.42
N VAL A 218 -10.97 -13.05 8.18
CA VAL A 218 -9.62 -12.74 7.68
C VAL A 218 -8.86 -14.03 7.37
N TYR A 219 -8.24 -14.05 6.20
CA TYR A 219 -7.34 -15.12 5.76
C TYR A 219 -5.95 -14.59 5.48
N VAL A 220 -4.93 -15.38 5.77
CA VAL A 220 -3.52 -15.14 5.42
C VAL A 220 -3.06 -16.25 4.49
N LEU A 221 -2.44 -15.87 3.37
CA LEU A 221 -1.90 -16.79 2.39
C LEU A 221 -0.39 -16.91 2.57
N SER A 222 0.12 -18.14 2.53
CA SER A 222 1.53 -18.46 2.69
C SER A 222 2.13 -19.01 1.40
N LEU A 223 3.34 -18.57 1.07
CA LEU A 223 4.13 -19.15 -0.02
C LEU A 223 4.62 -20.57 0.31
N ALA A 224 4.72 -20.92 1.60
CA ALA A 224 5.04 -22.28 2.04
C ALA A 224 3.89 -23.29 1.79
N GLY A 225 2.73 -22.81 1.31
CA GLY A 225 1.61 -23.66 0.90
C GLY A 225 0.54 -23.77 1.99
N GLY A 226 -0.24 -22.73 2.18
CA GLY A 226 -1.38 -22.76 3.10
C GLY A 226 -2.24 -21.51 2.98
N VAL A 227 -3.51 -21.64 3.37
CA VAL A 227 -4.43 -20.55 3.62
C VAL A 227 -4.89 -20.67 5.06
N TYR A 228 -4.56 -19.70 5.87
CA TYR A 228 -4.83 -19.69 7.29
C TYR A 228 -5.94 -18.73 7.61
N ARG A 229 -6.88 -19.11 8.44
CA ARG A 229 -7.91 -18.24 8.97
C ARG A 229 -7.43 -17.67 10.31
N LEU A 230 -7.64 -16.38 10.51
CA LEU A 230 -7.44 -15.76 11.82
C LEU A 230 -8.74 -15.87 12.63
N ASP A 231 -8.63 -16.46 13.79
CA ASP A 231 -9.72 -16.61 14.75
C ASP A 231 -9.43 -15.78 16.00
N PRO A 232 -10.46 -15.22 16.67
CA PRO A 232 -10.27 -14.54 17.95
C PRO A 232 -9.81 -15.56 19.02
N THR A 233 -8.88 -15.15 19.89
CA THR A 233 -8.42 -15.94 21.06
C THR A 233 -9.33 -15.77 22.23
#